data_fc2cfe64de0f7decfbccbe42373ea224
#
_entry.id   fc2cfe64de0f7decfbccbe42373ea224
#
_cell.length_a   1.000
_cell.length_b   1.000
_cell.length_c   1.000
_cell.angle_alpha   90.00
_cell.angle_beta   90.00
_cell.angle_gamma   90.00
#
_symmetry.space_group_name_H-M   'P 1'
#
loop_
_entity.id
_entity.type
_entity.pdbx_description
1 polymer ?
#
loop_
_entity_poly.entity_id
_entity_poly.type
_entity_poly.pdbx_seq_one_letter_code
_entity_poly.pdbx_strand_id
1 'polypeptide(L)'
;MNTSKFFLKAANSLVTAIVALFLILAAAYSGYALWDNAQVYGAVDDIQSQLLKLKPDPEQKDGGASFEELRKINPDVCGWITLDHTKIDYPILQGEDNLTYINTDVYGDFALSGSIFLDSGCDRNFQGKYSLLYGHHMAEHKMFGDLDLYRKKKFFNKNTTGTLILPDRSYKLEIFACMQVSASEDSIFATGKWQADTSGLVDFVRKNAEHVHQQTMDNIGKSEDFSQILAMSTCSSEFTDARTVLLAVMKPYSPET
;
A
#
# COMPACT_ATOMS: atom_id res chain seq x y z
N MET A 1 -49.26 18.07 49.45
CA MET A 1 -49.32 17.78 48.03
C MET A 1 -48.16 18.40 47.20
N ASN A 2 -47.16 19.02 47.84
CA ASN A 2 -46.05 19.66 47.12
C ASN A 2 -44.70 18.89 47.09
N THR A 3 -44.48 17.97 48.04
CA THR A 3 -43.21 17.24 48.16
C THR A 3 -42.94 16.26 47.00
N SER A 4 -43.93 15.54 46.58
CA SER A 4 -43.83 14.57 45.48
C SER A 4 -43.49 15.25 44.14
N LYS A 5 -44.07 16.42 43.83
CA LYS A 5 -43.74 17.20 42.63
C LYS A 5 -42.32 17.78 42.67
N PHE A 6 -41.83 18.14 43.87
CA PHE A 6 -40.45 18.61 44.06
C PHE A 6 -39.44 17.48 43.80
N PHE A 7 -39.67 16.30 44.36
CA PHE A 7 -38.80 15.12 44.13
C PHE A 7 -38.80 14.70 42.67
N LEU A 8 -39.94 14.73 41.99
CA LEU A 8 -40.02 14.42 40.56
C LEU A 8 -39.22 15.41 39.71
N LYS A 9 -39.34 16.72 40.03
CA LYS A 9 -38.55 17.76 39.33
C LYS A 9 -37.05 17.60 39.58
N ALA A 10 -36.64 17.33 40.83
CA ALA A 10 -35.23 17.12 41.15
C ALA A 10 -34.66 15.88 40.47
N ALA A 11 -35.40 14.77 40.48
CA ALA A 11 -34.98 13.55 39.76
C ALA A 11 -34.85 13.77 38.24
N ASN A 12 -35.84 14.46 37.66
CA ASN A 12 -35.78 14.76 36.21
C ASN A 12 -34.61 15.69 35.88
N SER A 13 -34.34 16.69 36.69
CA SER A 13 -33.18 17.59 36.51
C SER A 13 -31.85 16.83 36.64
N LEU A 14 -31.76 15.89 37.60
CA LEU A 14 -30.57 15.06 37.79
C LEU A 14 -30.35 14.16 36.58
N VAL A 15 -31.39 13.48 36.08
CA VAL A 15 -31.31 12.65 34.88
C VAL A 15 -30.88 13.49 33.68
N THR A 16 -31.47 14.68 33.49
CA THR A 16 -31.11 15.59 32.42
C THR A 16 -29.65 16.02 32.52
N ALA A 17 -29.14 16.33 33.70
CA ALA A 17 -27.75 16.70 33.94
C ALA A 17 -26.80 15.54 33.62
N ILE A 18 -27.14 14.30 34.00
CA ILE A 18 -26.35 13.10 33.71
C ILE A 18 -26.29 12.85 32.19
N VAL A 19 -27.45 12.94 31.52
CA VAL A 19 -27.52 12.77 30.06
C VAL A 19 -26.70 13.86 29.32
N ALA A 20 -26.85 15.13 29.79
CA ALA A 20 -26.08 16.23 29.21
C ALA A 20 -24.57 16.04 29.41
N LEU A 21 -24.12 15.61 30.57
CA LEU A 21 -22.72 15.32 30.85
C LEU A 21 -22.23 14.19 29.97
N PHE A 22 -22.98 13.11 29.81
CA PHE A 22 -22.62 11.99 28.93
C PHE A 22 -22.47 12.45 27.48
N LEU A 23 -23.40 13.26 26.96
CA LEU A 23 -23.33 13.80 25.59
C LEU A 23 -22.12 14.72 25.40
N ILE A 24 -21.77 15.54 26.40
CA ILE A 24 -20.59 16.41 26.34
C ILE A 24 -19.31 15.54 26.30
N LEU A 25 -19.21 14.52 27.14
CA LEU A 25 -18.06 13.62 27.15
C LEU A 25 -17.95 12.83 25.84
N ALA A 26 -19.08 12.35 25.30
CA ALA A 26 -19.11 11.68 24.02
C ALA A 26 -18.67 12.61 22.85
N ALA A 27 -19.15 13.86 22.86
CA ALA A 27 -18.75 14.86 21.86
C ALA A 27 -17.25 15.21 21.97
N ALA A 28 -16.74 15.38 23.21
CA ALA A 28 -15.33 15.65 23.44
C ALA A 28 -14.43 14.48 22.97
N TYR A 29 -14.83 13.25 23.30
CA TYR A 29 -14.13 12.05 22.82
C TYR A 29 -14.15 11.93 21.30
N SER A 30 -15.30 12.15 20.66
CA SER A 30 -15.42 12.11 19.21
C SER A 30 -14.58 13.21 18.54
N GLY A 31 -14.58 14.42 19.10
CA GLY A 31 -13.75 15.53 18.64
C GLY A 31 -12.25 15.21 18.74
N TYR A 32 -11.83 14.62 19.86
CA TYR A 32 -10.45 14.17 20.05
C TYR A 32 -10.06 13.08 19.05
N ALA A 33 -10.92 12.06 18.86
CA ALA A 33 -10.65 10.97 17.93
C ALA A 33 -10.54 11.46 16.47
N LEU A 34 -11.36 12.43 16.06
CA LEU A 34 -11.26 13.03 14.72
C LEU A 34 -9.97 13.86 14.56
N TRP A 35 -9.58 14.60 15.59
CA TRP A 35 -8.35 15.36 15.57
C TRP A 35 -7.11 14.45 15.53
N ASP A 36 -7.07 13.41 16.36
CA ASP A 36 -5.99 12.42 16.41
C ASP A 36 -5.85 11.72 15.04
N ASN A 37 -6.97 11.27 14.46
CA ASN A 37 -6.96 10.68 13.12
C ASN A 37 -6.44 11.66 12.06
N ALA A 38 -6.83 12.94 12.11
CA ALA A 38 -6.33 13.94 11.16
C ALA A 38 -4.81 14.16 11.28
N GLN A 39 -4.22 14.01 12.48
CA GLN A 39 -2.76 14.09 12.67
C GLN A 39 -2.06 12.92 11.95
N VAL A 40 -2.58 11.68 12.06
CA VAL A 40 -2.01 10.51 11.35
C VAL A 40 -2.00 10.75 9.84
N TYR A 41 -3.11 11.21 9.28
CA TYR A 41 -3.21 11.49 7.84
C TYR A 41 -2.31 12.65 7.40
N GLY A 42 -2.22 13.71 8.20
CA GLY A 42 -1.32 14.85 7.94
C GLY A 42 0.16 14.44 7.92
N ALA A 43 0.57 13.60 8.87
CA ALA A 43 1.95 13.10 8.94
C ALA A 43 2.33 12.31 7.67
N VAL A 44 1.43 11.50 7.12
CA VAL A 44 1.68 10.79 5.84
C VAL A 44 1.92 11.75 4.69
N ASP A 45 1.10 12.82 4.56
CA ASP A 45 1.27 13.81 3.50
C ASP A 45 2.59 14.59 3.64
N ASP A 46 2.95 14.96 4.86
CA ASP A 46 4.20 15.68 5.14
C ASP A 46 5.42 14.81 4.78
N ILE A 47 5.44 13.56 5.22
CA ILE A 47 6.51 12.60 4.90
C ILE A 47 6.58 12.40 3.39
N GLN A 48 5.46 12.07 2.72
CA GLN A 48 5.44 11.86 1.29
C GLN A 48 5.94 13.10 0.52
N SER A 49 5.51 14.30 0.91
CA SER A 49 5.93 15.55 0.25
C SER A 49 7.43 15.83 0.37
N GLN A 50 8.05 15.44 1.47
CA GLN A 50 9.49 15.53 1.67
C GLN A 50 10.25 14.51 0.82
N LEU A 51 9.78 13.28 0.81
CA LEU A 51 10.39 12.19 0.05
C LEU A 51 10.29 12.38 -1.46
N LEU A 52 9.20 12.97 -1.95
CA LEU A 52 9.04 13.29 -3.39
C LEU A 52 10.12 14.23 -3.93
N LYS A 53 10.74 15.03 -3.08
CA LYS A 53 11.91 15.88 -3.47
C LYS A 53 13.17 15.06 -3.75
N LEU A 54 13.22 13.84 -3.24
CA LEU A 54 14.32 12.88 -3.40
C LEU A 54 13.97 11.76 -4.38
N LYS A 55 12.80 11.86 -5.05
CA LYS A 55 12.36 10.83 -6.01
C LYS A 55 13.42 10.66 -7.10
N PRO A 56 13.89 9.41 -7.34
CA PRO A 56 14.82 9.14 -8.42
C PRO A 56 14.19 9.36 -9.79
N ASP A 57 15.00 9.75 -10.77
CA ASP A 57 14.58 9.87 -12.17
C ASP A 57 14.70 8.49 -12.85
N PRO A 58 13.61 7.94 -13.43
CA PRO A 58 13.65 6.65 -14.08
C PRO A 58 14.55 6.59 -15.34
N GLU A 59 14.87 7.75 -15.95
CA GLU A 59 15.73 7.85 -17.12
C GLU A 59 17.22 7.84 -16.80
N GLN A 60 17.57 8.12 -15.54
CA GLN A 60 18.96 8.07 -15.09
C GLN A 60 19.37 6.63 -14.79
N LYS A 61 20.42 6.15 -15.49
CA LYS A 61 20.92 4.76 -15.42
C LYS A 61 21.46 4.33 -14.05
N ASP A 62 21.84 5.29 -13.23
CA ASP A 62 22.19 5.13 -11.84
C ASP A 62 21.31 6.11 -11.08
N GLY A 63 20.19 5.67 -10.53
CA GLY A 63 19.35 6.48 -9.65
C GLY A 63 20.11 7.19 -8.51
N GLY A 64 21.40 7.12 -8.62
CA GLY A 64 22.61 7.71 -8.05
C GLY A 64 22.38 8.53 -6.82
N ALA A 65 22.47 9.82 -6.99
CA ALA A 65 22.42 10.77 -5.86
C ALA A 65 21.11 10.67 -5.06
N SER A 66 19.95 10.41 -5.70
CA SER A 66 18.67 10.30 -5.00
C SER A 66 18.59 9.06 -4.10
N PHE A 67 19.09 7.90 -4.54
CA PHE A 67 19.14 6.71 -3.69
C PHE A 67 20.21 6.83 -2.58
N GLU A 68 21.31 7.51 -2.82
CA GLU A 68 22.29 7.80 -1.76
C GLU A 68 21.68 8.68 -0.66
N GLU A 69 20.93 9.72 -1.03
CA GLU A 69 20.24 10.58 -0.06
C GLU A 69 19.14 9.83 0.67
N LEU A 70 18.32 9.02 -0.03
CA LEU A 70 17.29 8.18 0.58
C LEU A 70 17.91 7.17 1.57
N ARG A 71 19.05 6.55 1.23
CA ARG A 71 19.74 5.59 2.10
C ARG A 71 20.45 6.23 3.30
N LYS A 72 20.75 7.53 3.25
CA LYS A 72 21.17 8.27 4.45
C LYS A 72 20.02 8.43 5.45
N ILE A 73 18.79 8.54 4.96
CA ILE A 73 17.58 8.57 5.80
C ILE A 73 17.33 7.16 6.36
N ASN A 74 17.26 6.16 5.47
CA ASN A 74 17.06 4.77 5.87
C ASN A 74 17.83 3.83 4.93
N PRO A 75 18.82 3.05 5.43
CA PRO A 75 19.63 2.14 4.63
C PRO A 75 18.81 1.01 4.00
N ASP A 76 17.60 0.77 4.50
CA ASP A 76 16.70 -0.26 4.01
C ASP A 76 15.94 0.13 2.74
N VAL A 77 16.08 1.36 2.27
CA VAL A 77 15.51 1.77 0.97
C VAL A 77 16.16 0.97 -0.15
N CYS A 78 15.33 0.23 -0.89
CA CYS A 78 15.75 -0.64 -1.98
C CYS A 78 15.16 -0.29 -3.35
N GLY A 79 14.13 0.56 -3.41
CA GLY A 79 13.49 0.97 -4.65
C GLY A 79 12.52 2.13 -4.45
N TRP A 80 11.85 2.51 -5.54
CA TRP A 80 10.78 3.50 -5.58
C TRP A 80 9.66 3.01 -6.49
N ILE A 81 8.41 3.07 -6.02
CA ILE A 81 7.23 2.65 -6.78
C ILE A 81 6.34 3.85 -7.11
N THR A 82 5.89 3.93 -8.35
CA THR A 82 4.86 4.87 -8.81
C THR A 82 3.80 4.11 -9.60
N LEU A 83 2.52 4.33 -9.31
CA LEU A 83 1.42 3.90 -10.18
C LEU A 83 0.74 5.11 -10.81
N ASP A 84 0.69 5.14 -12.14
CA ASP A 84 0.15 6.27 -12.88
C ASP A 84 -1.32 6.50 -12.55
N HIS A 85 -1.71 7.78 -12.46
CA HIS A 85 -3.07 8.22 -12.12
C HIS A 85 -3.58 7.78 -10.74
N THR A 86 -2.66 7.47 -9.82
CA THR A 86 -2.91 7.23 -8.40
C THR A 86 -2.04 8.14 -7.54
N LYS A 87 -2.24 8.10 -6.22
CA LYS A 87 -1.32 8.75 -5.26
C LYS A 87 -0.21 7.81 -4.77
N ILE A 88 -0.10 6.61 -5.33
CA ILE A 88 0.98 5.68 -4.99
C ILE A 88 2.27 6.17 -5.65
N ASP A 89 3.12 6.78 -4.84
CA ASP A 89 4.41 7.35 -5.23
C ASP A 89 5.32 7.40 -3.98
N TYR A 90 6.00 6.27 -3.71
CA TYR A 90 6.69 6.02 -2.43
C TYR A 90 8.01 5.29 -2.60
N PRO A 91 9.00 5.52 -1.70
CA PRO A 91 10.14 4.63 -1.57
C PRO A 91 9.68 3.24 -1.09
N ILE A 92 10.43 2.22 -1.49
CA ILE A 92 10.26 0.84 -1.07
C ILE A 92 11.38 0.52 -0.09
N LEU A 93 11.02 -0.03 1.07
CA LEU A 93 11.97 -0.49 2.08
C LEU A 93 11.98 -2.04 2.12
N GLN A 94 13.04 -2.63 2.67
CA GLN A 94 13.03 -4.06 3.00
C GLN A 94 13.73 -4.27 4.34
N GLY A 95 12.96 -4.69 5.33
CA GLY A 95 13.46 -5.07 6.65
C GLY A 95 13.94 -6.53 6.71
N GLU A 96 14.40 -6.93 7.90
CA GLU A 96 14.79 -8.32 8.16
C GLU A 96 13.59 -9.29 8.13
N ASP A 97 12.39 -8.77 8.40
CA ASP A 97 11.12 -9.51 8.37
C ASP A 97 9.97 -8.65 7.81
N ASN A 98 8.80 -9.27 7.67
CA ASN A 98 7.59 -8.60 7.16
C ASN A 98 6.83 -7.82 8.25
N LEU A 99 7.36 -7.67 9.46
CA LEU A 99 6.75 -6.94 10.56
C LEU A 99 7.41 -5.58 10.78
N THR A 100 8.68 -5.43 10.41
CA THR A 100 9.51 -4.24 10.66
C THR A 100 8.82 -2.96 10.18
N TYR A 101 8.28 -2.94 8.97
CA TYR A 101 7.71 -1.73 8.34
C TYR A 101 6.17 -1.67 8.34
N ILE A 102 5.50 -2.56 9.07
CA ILE A 102 4.04 -2.47 9.23
C ILE A 102 3.64 -1.17 9.96
N ASN A 103 4.35 -0.84 11.04
CA ASN A 103 4.07 0.35 11.85
C ASN A 103 5.31 1.24 12.02
N THR A 104 6.17 1.29 11.02
CA THR A 104 7.41 2.08 11.03
C THR A 104 7.50 2.86 9.73
N ASP A 105 7.70 4.17 9.82
CA ASP A 105 7.89 5.03 8.67
C ASP A 105 9.32 4.95 8.09
N VAL A 106 9.57 5.71 7.02
CA VAL A 106 10.88 5.76 6.36
C VAL A 106 11.99 6.30 7.27
N TYR A 107 11.67 7.12 8.27
CA TYR A 107 12.65 7.67 9.22
C TYR A 107 12.99 6.71 10.36
N GLY A 108 12.28 5.57 10.44
CA GLY A 108 12.43 4.60 11.54
C GLY A 108 11.55 4.91 12.75
N ASP A 109 10.67 5.89 12.65
CA ASP A 109 9.76 6.28 13.72
C ASP A 109 8.46 5.46 13.66
N PHE A 110 7.83 5.29 14.83
CA PHE A 110 6.53 4.62 14.89
C PHE A 110 5.48 5.44 14.14
N ALA A 111 4.83 4.81 13.18
CA ALA A 111 3.75 5.40 12.39
C ALA A 111 2.68 4.34 12.07
N LEU A 112 1.41 4.63 12.37
CA LEU A 112 0.28 3.74 12.04
C LEU A 112 0.10 3.52 10.53
N SER A 113 0.63 4.39 9.70
CA SER A 113 0.66 4.24 8.24
C SER A 113 1.69 3.21 7.76
N GLY A 114 2.69 2.91 8.57
CA GLY A 114 3.84 2.11 8.15
C GLY A 114 4.55 2.68 6.93
N SER A 115 5.20 1.81 6.19
CA SER A 115 5.87 2.12 4.91
C SER A 115 5.39 1.17 3.81
N ILE A 116 5.74 1.47 2.56
CA ILE A 116 5.68 0.48 1.47
C ILE A 116 6.95 -0.37 1.55
N PHE A 117 6.79 -1.68 1.64
CA PHE A 117 7.94 -2.57 1.82
C PHE A 117 7.87 -3.84 0.98
N LEU A 118 9.05 -4.33 0.62
CA LEU A 118 9.27 -5.58 -0.11
C LEU A 118 9.24 -6.75 0.87
N ASP A 119 8.57 -7.84 0.50
CA ASP A 119 8.57 -9.08 1.26
C ASP A 119 10.00 -9.54 1.56
N SER A 120 10.27 -9.90 2.82
CA SER A 120 11.61 -10.28 3.28
C SER A 120 12.16 -11.55 2.62
N GLY A 121 11.28 -12.39 2.05
CA GLY A 121 11.66 -13.56 1.24
C GLY A 121 11.99 -13.24 -0.22
N CYS A 122 11.81 -11.99 -0.67
CA CYS A 122 12.16 -11.55 -2.01
C CYS A 122 13.60 -11.03 -2.09
N ASP A 123 14.20 -11.13 -3.27
CA ASP A 123 15.52 -10.54 -3.52
C ASP A 123 15.46 -9.01 -3.47
N ARG A 124 16.31 -8.39 -2.64
CA ARG A 124 16.36 -6.94 -2.43
C ARG A 124 16.61 -6.17 -3.72
N ASN A 125 17.28 -6.77 -4.69
CA ASN A 125 17.60 -6.18 -5.98
C ASN A 125 16.58 -6.55 -7.05
N PHE A 126 15.45 -7.15 -6.68
CA PHE A 126 14.38 -7.55 -7.60
C PHE A 126 14.86 -8.44 -8.75
N GLN A 127 15.82 -9.36 -8.50
CA GLN A 127 16.33 -10.29 -9.50
C GLN A 127 15.48 -11.55 -9.65
N GLY A 128 14.64 -11.86 -8.63
CA GLY A 128 13.71 -12.97 -8.68
C GLY A 128 12.62 -12.77 -9.74
N LYS A 129 11.98 -13.85 -10.16
CA LYS A 129 10.84 -13.78 -11.10
C LYS A 129 9.56 -13.26 -10.47
N TYR A 130 9.48 -13.23 -9.14
CA TYR A 130 8.34 -12.73 -8.40
C TYR A 130 8.79 -11.86 -7.23
N SER A 131 8.24 -10.67 -7.14
CA SER A 131 8.43 -9.74 -6.04
C SER A 131 7.07 -9.32 -5.50
N LEU A 132 6.96 -9.16 -4.18
CA LEU A 132 5.73 -8.77 -3.51
C LEU A 132 5.96 -7.57 -2.62
N LEU A 133 5.20 -6.50 -2.86
CA LEU A 133 5.18 -5.31 -2.03
C LEU A 133 3.94 -5.30 -1.13
N TYR A 134 4.13 -4.83 0.08
CA TYR A 134 3.08 -4.58 1.05
C TYR A 134 2.95 -3.08 1.33
N GLY A 135 1.74 -2.65 1.65
CA GLY A 135 1.45 -1.32 2.15
C GLY A 135 0.08 -1.26 2.80
N HIS A 136 -0.11 -0.39 3.78
CA HIS A 136 -1.41 -0.24 4.42
C HIS A 136 -2.46 0.26 3.44
N HIS A 137 -3.70 -0.23 3.62
CA HIS A 137 -4.88 0.39 3.05
C HIS A 137 -5.29 1.57 3.92
N MET A 138 -5.11 2.78 3.42
CA MET A 138 -5.56 3.99 4.09
C MET A 138 -6.60 4.73 3.25
N ALA A 139 -7.55 5.37 3.91
CA ALA A 139 -8.50 6.27 3.26
C ALA A 139 -7.75 7.46 2.61
N GLU A 140 -8.49 8.33 1.90
CA GLU A 140 -7.95 9.53 1.24
C GLU A 140 -6.84 9.24 0.24
N HIS A 141 -6.81 8.02 -0.33
CA HIS A 141 -5.86 7.64 -1.37
C HIS A 141 -4.40 7.58 -0.89
N LYS A 142 -4.15 7.24 0.39
CA LYS A 142 -2.81 7.16 0.95
C LYS A 142 -2.29 5.73 1.00
N MET A 143 -0.97 5.61 1.03
CA MET A 143 -0.27 4.33 1.00
C MET A 143 -0.77 3.46 -0.18
N PHE A 144 -1.21 2.22 0.06
CA PHE A 144 -1.82 1.36 -0.96
C PHE A 144 -3.35 1.44 -1.03
N GLY A 145 -3.97 2.49 -0.45
CA GLY A 145 -5.42 2.69 -0.53
C GLY A 145 -5.96 2.77 -1.96
N ASP A 146 -5.18 3.29 -2.90
CA ASP A 146 -5.57 3.40 -4.32
C ASP A 146 -5.58 2.06 -5.07
N LEU A 147 -5.05 0.97 -4.51
CA LEU A 147 -5.18 -0.35 -5.12
C LEU A 147 -6.66 -0.76 -5.28
N ASP A 148 -7.54 -0.32 -4.38
CA ASP A 148 -8.98 -0.58 -4.48
C ASP A 148 -9.66 0.10 -5.69
N LEU A 149 -9.06 1.13 -6.26
CA LEU A 149 -9.56 1.74 -7.50
C LEU A 149 -9.53 0.75 -8.67
N TYR A 150 -8.54 -0.16 -8.69
CA TYR A 150 -8.37 -1.16 -9.74
C TYR A 150 -9.42 -2.27 -9.70
N ARG A 151 -10.18 -2.42 -8.63
CA ARG A 151 -11.36 -3.28 -8.58
C ARG A 151 -12.52 -2.75 -9.42
N LYS A 152 -12.48 -1.47 -9.79
CA LYS A 152 -13.43 -0.87 -10.73
C LYS A 152 -12.95 -1.12 -12.16
N LYS A 153 -13.65 -1.95 -12.93
CA LYS A 153 -13.29 -2.33 -14.30
C LYS A 153 -12.92 -1.13 -15.21
N LYS A 154 -13.64 -0.02 -15.08
CA LYS A 154 -13.36 1.20 -15.86
C LYS A 154 -11.99 1.79 -15.51
N PHE A 155 -11.62 1.81 -14.22
CA PHE A 155 -10.33 2.31 -13.76
C PHE A 155 -9.22 1.36 -14.19
N PHE A 156 -9.37 0.06 -13.95
CA PHE A 156 -8.44 -0.99 -14.33
C PHE A 156 -8.09 -0.93 -15.82
N ASN A 157 -9.12 -0.84 -16.69
CA ASN A 157 -8.90 -0.80 -18.15
C ASN A 157 -8.21 0.48 -18.64
N LYS A 158 -8.30 1.58 -17.90
CA LYS A 158 -7.73 2.88 -18.29
C LYS A 158 -6.31 3.09 -17.74
N ASN A 159 -6.03 2.56 -16.57
CA ASN A 159 -4.80 2.84 -15.83
C ASN A 159 -3.98 1.55 -15.77
N THR A 160 -3.08 1.38 -16.73
CA THR A 160 -2.37 0.11 -16.97
C THR A 160 -0.88 0.19 -16.70
N THR A 161 -0.37 1.34 -16.28
CA THR A 161 1.06 1.58 -16.20
C THR A 161 1.51 2.09 -14.83
N GLY A 162 2.80 1.94 -14.59
CA GLY A 162 3.52 2.47 -13.45
C GLY A 162 5.02 2.36 -13.68
N THR A 163 5.81 2.70 -12.69
CA THR A 163 7.26 2.67 -12.74
C THR A 163 7.83 2.10 -11.45
N LEU A 164 8.78 1.20 -11.56
CA LEU A 164 9.64 0.75 -10.47
C LEU A 164 11.06 1.23 -10.75
N ILE A 165 11.62 2.05 -9.87
CA ILE A 165 12.97 2.58 -9.99
C ILE A 165 13.84 1.89 -8.94
N LEU A 166 14.95 1.32 -9.35
CA LEU A 166 15.95 0.71 -8.51
C LEU A 166 17.26 1.53 -8.59
N PRO A 167 18.21 1.33 -7.68
CA PRO A 167 19.44 2.09 -7.68
C PRO A 167 20.27 2.00 -8.97
N ASP A 168 20.16 0.89 -9.69
CA ASP A 168 20.98 0.58 -10.89
C ASP A 168 20.17 0.48 -12.17
N ARG A 169 18.83 0.44 -12.10
CA ARG A 169 17.95 0.29 -13.26
C ARG A 169 16.51 0.65 -12.95
N SER A 170 15.72 0.84 -14.00
CA SER A 170 14.29 1.12 -13.87
C SER A 170 13.47 0.14 -14.70
N TYR A 171 12.21 -0.04 -14.30
CA TYR A 171 11.22 -0.84 -14.97
C TYR A 171 9.95 -0.04 -15.23
N LYS A 172 9.40 -0.18 -16.43
CA LYS A 172 8.01 0.16 -16.72
C LYS A 172 7.14 -1.00 -16.24
N LEU A 173 6.17 -0.71 -15.42
CA LEU A 173 5.18 -1.69 -14.98
C LEU A 173 4.02 -1.73 -15.97
N GLU A 174 3.61 -2.94 -16.36
CA GLU A 174 2.41 -3.17 -17.14
C GLU A 174 1.43 -4.00 -16.31
N ILE A 175 0.36 -3.35 -15.84
CA ILE A 175 -0.63 -3.97 -14.95
C ILE A 175 -1.43 -4.97 -15.75
N PHE A 176 -1.53 -6.21 -15.26
CA PHE A 176 -2.25 -7.26 -15.97
C PHE A 176 -3.38 -7.92 -15.19
N ALA A 177 -3.38 -7.84 -13.84
CA ALA A 177 -4.46 -8.42 -13.05
C ALA A 177 -4.73 -7.65 -11.76
N CYS A 178 -6.00 -7.68 -11.33
CA CYS A 178 -6.45 -7.24 -10.02
C CYS A 178 -7.35 -8.30 -9.42
N MET A 179 -7.18 -8.59 -8.13
CA MET A 179 -7.92 -9.62 -7.42
C MET A 179 -8.05 -9.32 -5.93
N GLN A 180 -9.00 -9.99 -5.28
CA GLN A 180 -9.05 -10.10 -3.83
C GLN A 180 -8.75 -11.54 -3.41
N VAL A 181 -7.92 -11.68 -2.38
CA VAL A 181 -7.56 -12.99 -1.82
C VAL A 181 -7.58 -12.94 -0.29
N SER A 182 -7.65 -14.10 0.37
CA SER A 182 -7.39 -14.19 1.80
C SER A 182 -5.93 -13.83 2.12
N ALA A 183 -5.67 -13.25 3.28
CA ALA A 183 -4.31 -12.99 3.77
C ALA A 183 -3.46 -14.27 3.93
N SER A 184 -4.10 -15.44 3.96
CA SER A 184 -3.47 -16.75 4.02
C SER A 184 -3.31 -17.43 2.66
N GLU A 185 -3.51 -16.71 1.54
CA GLU A 185 -3.42 -17.31 0.19
C GLU A 185 -1.95 -17.54 -0.22
N ASP A 186 -1.51 -18.76 -0.04
CA ASP A 186 -0.14 -19.19 -0.34
C ASP A 186 0.29 -18.95 -1.80
N SER A 187 -0.67 -18.95 -2.74
CA SER A 187 -0.37 -18.70 -4.17
C SER A 187 0.06 -17.25 -4.43
N ILE A 188 -0.15 -16.34 -3.48
CA ILE A 188 0.31 -14.95 -3.55
C ILE A 188 1.42 -14.72 -2.53
N PHE A 189 1.24 -15.17 -1.28
CA PHE A 189 2.10 -14.76 -0.16
C PHE A 189 3.29 -15.67 0.10
N ALA A 190 3.34 -16.90 -0.45
CA ALA A 190 4.51 -17.75 -0.38
C ALA A 190 5.50 -17.43 -1.50
N THR A 191 6.15 -16.26 -1.43
CA THR A 191 7.01 -15.67 -2.49
C THR A 191 8.11 -16.60 -2.96
N GLY A 192 8.68 -17.42 -2.07
CA GLY A 192 9.72 -18.40 -2.40
C GLY A 192 9.33 -19.44 -3.46
N LYS A 193 8.03 -19.69 -3.65
CA LYS A 193 7.53 -20.66 -4.65
C LYS A 193 7.79 -20.22 -6.08
N TRP A 194 7.85 -18.91 -6.33
CA TRP A 194 7.80 -18.33 -7.68
C TRP A 194 9.11 -17.71 -8.15
N GLN A 195 10.20 -17.90 -7.42
CA GLN A 195 11.49 -17.29 -7.74
C GLN A 195 12.12 -17.84 -9.04
N ALA A 196 11.86 -19.11 -9.36
CA ALA A 196 12.40 -19.76 -10.54
C ALA A 196 11.38 -19.89 -11.68
N ASP A 197 10.10 -20.09 -11.36
CA ASP A 197 9.00 -20.28 -12.30
C ASP A 197 7.70 -19.70 -11.77
N THR A 198 7.05 -18.86 -12.57
CA THR A 198 5.79 -18.16 -12.25
C THR A 198 4.57 -18.80 -12.93
N SER A 199 4.70 -19.92 -13.61
CA SER A 199 3.60 -20.54 -14.37
C SER A 199 2.39 -20.87 -13.47
N GLY A 200 2.63 -21.47 -12.30
CA GLY A 200 1.58 -21.78 -11.35
C GLY A 200 0.90 -20.54 -10.75
N LEU A 201 1.65 -19.44 -10.55
CA LEU A 201 1.09 -18.16 -10.15
C LEU A 201 0.17 -17.60 -11.25
N VAL A 202 0.63 -17.61 -12.51
CA VAL A 202 -0.16 -17.12 -13.66
C VAL A 202 -1.45 -17.93 -13.81
N ASP A 203 -1.38 -19.25 -13.65
CA ASP A 203 -2.56 -20.12 -13.69
C ASP A 203 -3.53 -19.83 -12.53
N PHE A 204 -3.02 -19.56 -11.34
CA PHE A 204 -3.84 -19.15 -10.20
C PHE A 204 -4.54 -17.81 -10.47
N VAL A 205 -3.77 -16.81 -10.93
CA VAL A 205 -4.31 -15.48 -11.25
C VAL A 205 -5.37 -15.57 -12.35
N ARG A 206 -5.14 -16.36 -13.40
CA ARG A 206 -6.08 -16.58 -14.50
C ARG A 206 -7.44 -17.10 -14.03
N LYS A 207 -7.46 -17.92 -12.98
CA LYS A 207 -8.67 -18.52 -12.43
C LYS A 207 -9.41 -17.64 -11.43
N ASN A 208 -8.70 -16.76 -10.74
CA ASN A 208 -9.22 -16.09 -9.55
C ASN A 208 -9.27 -14.56 -9.65
N ALA A 209 -8.65 -13.94 -10.67
CA ALA A 209 -8.63 -12.49 -10.80
C ALA A 209 -10.02 -11.92 -11.15
N GLU A 210 -10.38 -10.80 -10.51
CA GLU A 210 -11.59 -10.03 -10.84
C GLU A 210 -11.47 -9.36 -12.21
N HIS A 211 -10.27 -8.88 -12.53
CA HIS A 211 -9.96 -8.22 -13.80
C HIS A 211 -8.61 -8.67 -14.32
N VAL A 212 -8.54 -8.87 -15.65
CA VAL A 212 -7.33 -9.33 -16.36
C VAL A 212 -7.18 -8.61 -17.68
N HIS A 213 -5.97 -8.17 -17.99
CA HIS A 213 -5.51 -7.82 -19.34
C HIS A 213 -4.94 -9.07 -20.01
N GLN A 214 -5.79 -9.77 -20.76
CA GLN A 214 -5.50 -11.10 -21.29
C GLN A 214 -4.24 -11.11 -22.17
N GLN A 215 -4.05 -10.09 -23.01
CA GLN A 215 -2.90 -10.00 -23.90
C GLN A 215 -1.57 -9.97 -23.14
N THR A 216 -1.49 -9.15 -22.07
CA THR A 216 -0.29 -9.07 -21.23
C THR A 216 -0.05 -10.39 -20.51
N MET A 217 -1.11 -10.96 -19.91
CA MET A 217 -1.02 -12.25 -19.22
C MET A 217 -0.52 -13.38 -20.13
N ASP A 218 -1.01 -13.45 -21.37
CA ASP A 218 -0.63 -14.51 -22.32
C ASP A 218 0.81 -14.37 -22.81
N ASN A 219 1.45 -13.23 -22.62
CA ASN A 219 2.85 -13.00 -22.96
C ASN A 219 3.82 -13.32 -21.82
N ILE A 220 3.34 -13.50 -20.59
CA ILE A 220 4.20 -13.84 -19.45
C ILE A 220 4.96 -15.14 -19.73
N GLY A 221 6.27 -15.09 -19.54
CA GLY A 221 7.17 -16.21 -19.77
C GLY A 221 7.57 -16.46 -21.23
N LYS A 222 7.05 -15.67 -22.20
CA LYS A 222 7.42 -15.84 -23.64
C LYS A 222 8.67 -15.08 -24.05
N SER A 223 9.08 -14.09 -23.28
CA SER A 223 10.32 -13.32 -23.51
C SER A 223 10.87 -12.81 -22.16
N GLU A 224 12.11 -12.32 -22.16
CA GLU A 224 12.73 -11.73 -20.97
C GLU A 224 11.94 -10.52 -20.45
N ASP A 225 11.40 -9.67 -21.33
CA ASP A 225 10.59 -8.51 -20.98
C ASP A 225 9.29 -8.85 -20.22
N PHE A 226 8.86 -10.12 -20.26
CA PHE A 226 7.68 -10.63 -19.58
C PHE A 226 8.02 -11.74 -18.57
N SER A 227 9.23 -11.73 -18.02
CA SER A 227 9.71 -12.79 -17.14
C SER A 227 9.54 -12.49 -15.66
N GLN A 228 9.43 -11.23 -15.27
CA GLN A 228 9.34 -10.81 -13.88
C GLN A 228 7.96 -10.20 -13.53
N ILE A 229 7.40 -10.61 -12.42
CA ILE A 229 6.10 -10.16 -11.92
C ILE A 229 6.30 -9.41 -10.60
N LEU A 230 5.71 -8.22 -10.50
CA LEU A 230 5.55 -7.47 -9.27
C LEU A 230 4.09 -7.58 -8.81
N ALA A 231 3.87 -8.06 -7.60
CA ALA A 231 2.59 -7.97 -6.91
C ALA A 231 2.64 -6.84 -5.87
N MET A 232 1.54 -6.14 -5.72
CA MET A 232 1.33 -5.10 -4.71
C MET A 232 0.09 -5.48 -3.93
N SER A 233 0.23 -5.66 -2.62
CA SER A 233 -0.85 -6.10 -1.73
C SER A 233 -1.11 -5.07 -0.65
N THR A 234 -2.39 -4.79 -0.39
CA THR A 234 -2.77 -4.07 0.83
C THR A 234 -2.45 -4.94 2.06
N CYS A 235 -1.92 -4.34 3.13
CA CYS A 235 -1.94 -4.96 4.46
C CYS A 235 -3.39 -4.99 4.97
N SER A 236 -3.77 -5.89 5.89
CA SER A 236 -5.15 -5.93 6.36
C SER A 236 -5.56 -4.63 7.02
N SER A 237 -6.69 -4.14 6.61
CA SER A 237 -7.49 -3.30 7.49
C SER A 237 -8.14 -4.20 8.55
N GLU A 238 -8.31 -3.69 9.74
CA GLU A 238 -8.61 -4.39 10.99
C GLU A 238 -9.87 -5.29 11.01
N PHE A 239 -10.65 -5.38 9.91
CA PHE A 239 -11.98 -6.03 9.93
C PHE A 239 -12.23 -7.09 8.87
N THR A 240 -11.36 -7.29 7.88
CA THR A 240 -11.52 -8.36 6.88
C THR A 240 -10.20 -9.03 6.55
N ASP A 241 -10.20 -10.35 6.41
CA ASP A 241 -9.04 -11.14 5.98
C ASP A 241 -8.70 -10.94 4.48
N ALA A 242 -9.50 -10.14 3.76
CA ALA A 242 -9.36 -9.92 2.33
C ALA A 242 -8.26 -8.89 2.02
N ARG A 243 -7.40 -9.21 1.06
CA ARG A 243 -6.33 -8.38 0.51
C ARG A 243 -6.66 -8.02 -0.93
N THR A 244 -6.56 -6.74 -1.27
CA THR A 244 -6.52 -6.34 -2.68
C THR A 244 -5.10 -6.53 -3.18
N VAL A 245 -4.95 -7.28 -4.27
CA VAL A 245 -3.67 -7.57 -4.91
C VAL A 245 -3.73 -7.09 -6.36
N LEU A 246 -2.77 -6.25 -6.73
CA LEU A 246 -2.55 -5.78 -8.09
C LEU A 246 -1.25 -6.41 -8.62
N LEU A 247 -1.30 -6.99 -9.82
CA LEU A 247 -0.13 -7.64 -10.43
C LEU A 247 0.27 -6.91 -11.71
N ALA A 248 1.57 -6.71 -11.86
CA ALA A 248 2.18 -6.09 -13.02
C ALA A 248 3.37 -6.91 -13.53
N VAL A 249 3.61 -6.85 -14.84
CA VAL A 249 4.86 -7.31 -15.45
C VAL A 249 5.90 -6.20 -15.33
N MET A 250 7.13 -6.54 -14.98
CA MET A 250 8.26 -5.63 -14.91
C MET A 250 9.02 -5.67 -16.24
N LYS A 251 8.87 -4.64 -17.06
CA LYS A 251 9.59 -4.48 -18.33
C LYS A 251 10.80 -3.56 -18.14
N PRO A 252 11.98 -3.88 -18.64
CA PRO A 252 13.10 -2.95 -18.60
C PRO A 252 12.69 -1.57 -19.14
N TYR A 253 13.04 -0.52 -18.41
CA TYR A 253 12.71 0.84 -18.83
C TYR A 253 13.57 1.22 -20.02
N SER A 254 12.93 1.54 -21.14
CA SER A 254 13.59 2.12 -22.30
C SER A 254 13.03 3.54 -22.47
N PRO A 255 13.87 4.59 -22.45
CA PRO A 255 13.41 5.95 -22.76
C PRO A 255 12.72 5.94 -24.14
N GLU A 256 11.57 6.60 -24.24
CA GLU A 256 10.92 6.79 -25.54
C GLU A 256 11.84 7.65 -26.41
N THR A 257 12.31 7.10 -27.53
CA THR A 257 13.16 7.76 -28.54
C THR A 257 12.36 8.76 -29.35
#